data_8830c1ed0059a5014046b6dde342ae77
#
_entry.id   8830c1ed0059a5014046b6dde342ae77
#
_cell.length_a   1.000
_cell.length_b   1.000
_cell.length_c   1.000
_cell.angle_alpha   90.00
_cell.angle_beta   90.00
_cell.angle_gamma   90.00
#
_symmetry.space_group_name_H-M   'P 1'
#
loop_
_entity.id
_entity.type
_entity.pdbx_description
1 polymer ?
#
loop_
_entity_poly.entity_id
_entity_poly.type
_entity_poly.pdbx_seq_one_letter_code
_entity_poly.pdbx_strand_id
1 'polypeptide(L)'
;MKLSSRFVLDTLFLIAGAFLAIAAMTWTIGVAHWVAFGVSAGIVVLAGASVALVRTTGRTIGHGLVGLAALWSLIAALVFSGTALTWLVFADAILVGALALADLTAHEASTENVVHQLEVLDGAAAGKRLAA
;
A
#
# COMPACT_ATOMS: atom_id res chain seq x y z
N MET A 1 7.89 14.46 -15.13
CA MET A 1 7.95 13.09 -14.55
C MET A 1 6.54 12.55 -14.50
N LYS A 2 6.24 11.40 -15.11
CA LYS A 2 4.94 10.73 -14.94
C LYS A 2 5.07 9.82 -13.74
N LEU A 3 4.42 10.20 -12.64
CA LEU A 3 4.28 9.32 -11.47
C LEU A 3 3.60 8.01 -11.88
N SER A 4 4.16 6.87 -11.49
CA SER A 4 3.53 5.59 -11.80
C SER A 4 2.23 5.47 -10.99
N SER A 5 1.19 4.91 -11.59
CA SER A 5 -0.09 4.68 -10.90
C SER A 5 0.06 3.83 -9.64
N ARG A 6 1.09 2.98 -9.59
CA ARG A 6 1.46 2.17 -8.42
C ARG A 6 1.94 3.06 -7.28
N PHE A 7 2.92 3.91 -7.54
CA PHE A 7 3.44 4.84 -6.53
C PHE A 7 2.33 5.70 -5.91
N VAL A 8 1.40 6.18 -6.74
CA VAL A 8 0.27 6.99 -6.26
C VAL A 8 -0.65 6.17 -5.35
N LEU A 9 -0.99 4.94 -5.71
CA LEU A 9 -1.86 4.07 -4.91
C LEU A 9 -1.22 3.69 -3.58
N ASP A 10 0.04 3.27 -3.59
CA ASP A 10 0.76 2.87 -2.37
C ASP A 10 0.94 4.06 -1.43
N THR A 11 1.23 5.24 -1.98
CA THR A 11 1.28 6.49 -1.20
C THR A 11 -0.08 6.84 -0.59
N LEU A 12 -1.18 6.65 -1.33
CA LEU A 12 -2.53 6.85 -0.80
C LEU A 12 -2.85 5.86 0.33
N PHE A 13 -2.48 4.60 0.20
CA PHE A 13 -2.68 3.60 1.26
C PHE A 13 -1.84 3.91 2.50
N LEU A 14 -0.61 4.37 2.32
CA LEU A 14 0.25 4.80 3.42
C LEU A 14 -0.35 6.00 4.17
N ILE A 15 -0.80 7.02 3.44
CA ILE A 15 -1.46 8.20 4.01
C ILE A 15 -2.76 7.81 4.73
N ALA A 16 -3.58 6.94 4.12
CA ALA A 16 -4.82 6.45 4.72
C ALA A 16 -4.56 5.67 6.01
N GLY A 17 -3.55 4.79 6.03
CA GLY A 17 -3.14 4.07 7.24
C GLY A 17 -2.66 5.01 8.34
N ALA A 18 -1.77 5.97 8.03
CA ALA A 18 -1.30 6.96 8.99
C ALA A 18 -2.46 7.82 9.55
N PHE A 19 -3.36 8.25 8.69
CA PHE A 19 -4.54 9.01 9.08
C PHE A 19 -5.45 8.21 10.03
N LEU A 20 -5.73 6.95 9.73
CA LEU A 20 -6.51 6.06 10.59
C LEU A 20 -5.86 5.84 11.95
N ALA A 21 -4.54 5.65 12.00
CA ALA A 21 -3.82 5.47 13.25
C ALA A 21 -3.95 6.72 14.16
N ILE A 22 -3.81 7.90 13.58
CA ILE A 22 -3.99 9.17 14.31
C ILE A 22 -5.45 9.32 14.75
N ALA A 23 -6.41 9.11 13.85
CA ALA A 23 -7.84 9.24 14.14
C ALA A 23 -8.28 8.29 15.27
N ALA A 24 -7.80 7.05 15.27
CA ALA A 24 -8.11 6.07 16.32
C ALA A 24 -7.65 6.52 17.72
N MET A 25 -6.54 7.26 17.82
CA MET A 25 -5.96 7.67 19.10
C MET A 25 -6.42 9.07 19.56
N THR A 26 -6.84 9.94 18.63
CA THR A 26 -7.11 11.35 18.96
C THR A 26 -8.60 11.68 19.01
N TRP A 27 -9.45 10.95 18.29
CA TRP A 27 -10.87 11.28 18.17
C TRP A 27 -11.73 10.47 19.11
N THR A 28 -12.94 11.00 19.38
CA THR A 28 -13.94 10.26 20.16
C THR A 28 -14.32 8.95 19.45
N ILE A 29 -14.61 7.91 20.23
CA ILE A 29 -14.91 6.56 19.73
C ILE A 29 -15.96 6.58 18.62
N GLY A 30 -17.01 7.39 18.74
CA GLY A 30 -18.06 7.47 17.72
C GLY A 30 -17.58 8.06 16.39
N VAL A 31 -16.77 9.11 16.40
CA VAL A 31 -16.22 9.72 15.19
C VAL A 31 -15.18 8.81 14.56
N ALA A 32 -14.26 8.26 15.38
CA ALA A 32 -13.24 7.33 14.92
C ALA A 32 -13.85 6.09 14.25
N HIS A 33 -14.96 5.56 14.76
CA HIS A 33 -15.71 4.45 14.17
C HIS A 33 -16.15 4.74 12.73
N TRP A 34 -16.86 5.85 12.51
CA TRP A 34 -17.38 6.20 11.18
C TRP A 34 -16.26 6.53 10.19
N VAL A 35 -15.21 7.15 10.66
CA VAL A 35 -14.01 7.43 9.83
C VAL A 35 -13.30 6.14 9.47
N ALA A 36 -13.11 5.22 10.43
CA ALA A 36 -12.53 3.91 10.17
C ALA A 36 -13.34 3.13 9.13
N PHE A 37 -14.67 3.10 9.27
CA PHE A 37 -15.56 2.48 8.30
C PHE A 37 -15.42 3.10 6.91
N GLY A 38 -15.48 4.43 6.79
CA GLY A 38 -15.42 5.13 5.50
C GLY A 38 -14.07 4.96 4.80
N VAL A 39 -12.97 5.09 5.53
CA VAL A 39 -11.61 4.94 4.98
C VAL A 39 -11.35 3.48 4.58
N SER A 40 -11.74 2.51 5.41
CA SER A 40 -11.58 1.08 5.09
C SER A 40 -12.41 0.69 3.86
N ALA A 41 -13.65 1.18 3.73
CA ALA A 41 -14.45 0.99 2.53
C ALA A 41 -13.77 1.58 1.29
N GLY A 42 -13.20 2.78 1.39
CA GLY A 42 -12.43 3.40 0.31
C GLY A 42 -11.21 2.56 -0.10
N ILE A 43 -10.44 2.05 0.87
CA ILE A 43 -9.28 1.18 0.61
C ILE A 43 -9.72 -0.13 -0.08
N VAL A 44 -10.80 -0.77 0.37
CA VAL A 44 -11.34 -1.99 -0.27
C VAL A 44 -11.69 -1.74 -1.74
N VAL A 45 -12.37 -0.64 -2.04
CA VAL A 45 -12.73 -0.28 -3.41
C VAL A 45 -11.50 -0.03 -4.26
N LEU A 46 -10.53 0.75 -3.77
CA LEU A 46 -9.29 1.06 -4.49
C LEU A 46 -8.43 -0.19 -4.69
N ALA A 47 -8.28 -1.03 -3.67
CA ALA A 47 -7.53 -2.28 -3.76
C ALA A 47 -8.20 -3.26 -4.73
N GLY A 48 -9.53 -3.40 -4.66
CA GLY A 48 -10.30 -4.24 -5.58
C GLY A 48 -10.19 -3.76 -7.02
N ALA A 49 -10.32 -2.46 -7.27
CA ALA A 49 -10.15 -1.87 -8.60
C ALA A 49 -8.73 -2.09 -9.13
N SER A 50 -7.71 -1.93 -8.28
CA SER A 50 -6.31 -2.15 -8.68
C SER A 50 -6.03 -3.61 -9.05
N VAL A 51 -6.57 -4.57 -8.31
CA VAL A 51 -6.46 -6.00 -8.61
C VAL A 51 -7.18 -6.34 -9.93
N ALA A 52 -8.35 -5.77 -10.17
CA ALA A 52 -9.13 -6.02 -11.39
C ALA A 52 -8.45 -5.45 -12.66
N LEU A 53 -7.76 -4.32 -12.52
CA LEU A 53 -7.13 -3.63 -13.66
C LEU A 53 -5.71 -4.12 -13.96
N VAL A 54 -5.04 -4.77 -13.01
CA VAL A 54 -3.64 -5.19 -13.13
C VAL A 54 -3.52 -6.70 -13.21
N ARG A 55 -2.87 -7.20 -14.26
CA ARG A 55 -2.67 -8.64 -14.51
C ARG A 55 -1.30 -9.17 -14.07
N THR A 56 -0.55 -8.44 -13.26
CA THR A 56 0.78 -8.86 -12.81
C THR A 56 0.70 -9.52 -11.43
N THR A 57 1.09 -10.80 -11.33
CA THR A 57 0.91 -11.65 -10.13
C THR A 57 1.43 -11.00 -8.83
N GLY A 58 2.64 -10.45 -8.82
CA GLY A 58 3.22 -9.84 -7.61
C GLY A 58 2.40 -8.64 -7.10
N ARG A 59 1.88 -7.83 -8.01
CA ARG A 59 1.03 -6.68 -7.72
C ARG A 59 -0.35 -7.10 -7.18
N THR A 60 -0.90 -8.16 -7.75
CA THR A 60 -2.18 -8.73 -7.32
C THR A 60 -2.09 -9.21 -5.88
N ILE A 61 -0.98 -9.81 -5.47
CA ILE A 61 -0.76 -10.28 -4.10
C ILE A 61 -0.68 -9.10 -3.12
N GLY A 62 0.15 -8.08 -3.40
CA GLY A 62 0.31 -6.92 -2.52
C GLY A 62 -1.01 -6.17 -2.28
N HIS A 63 -1.68 -5.76 -3.36
CA HIS A 63 -2.96 -5.06 -3.25
C HIS A 63 -4.09 -5.96 -2.73
N GLY A 64 -4.02 -7.27 -2.99
CA GLY A 64 -4.93 -8.26 -2.41
C GLY A 64 -4.83 -8.34 -0.89
N LEU A 65 -3.61 -8.33 -0.34
CA LEU A 65 -3.38 -8.31 1.11
C LEU A 65 -3.89 -7.02 1.76
N VAL A 66 -3.62 -5.87 1.15
CA VAL A 66 -4.15 -4.58 1.61
C VAL A 66 -5.69 -4.57 1.58
N GLY A 67 -6.29 -5.07 0.50
CA GLY A 67 -7.73 -5.19 0.39
C GLY A 67 -8.35 -6.13 1.42
N LEU A 68 -7.69 -7.24 1.73
CA LEU A 68 -8.12 -8.20 2.75
C LEU A 68 -8.04 -7.59 4.17
N ALA A 69 -6.96 -6.88 4.49
CA ALA A 69 -6.82 -6.17 5.75
C ALA A 69 -7.91 -5.10 5.90
N ALA A 70 -8.14 -4.30 4.87
CA ALA A 70 -9.19 -3.28 4.89
C ALA A 70 -10.61 -3.87 4.98
N LEU A 71 -10.87 -5.03 4.35
CA LEU A 71 -12.13 -5.76 4.49
C LEU A 71 -12.32 -6.27 5.93
N TRP A 72 -11.26 -6.79 6.55
CA TRP A 72 -11.28 -7.16 7.96
C TRP A 72 -11.59 -5.96 8.85
N SER A 73 -10.96 -4.81 8.62
CA SER A 73 -11.20 -3.57 9.35
C SER A 73 -12.66 -3.11 9.24
N LEU A 74 -13.23 -3.22 8.05
CA LEU A 74 -14.64 -2.89 7.81
C LEU A 74 -15.59 -3.81 8.59
N ILE A 75 -15.32 -5.12 8.63
CA ILE A 75 -16.08 -6.08 9.43
C ILE A 75 -15.90 -5.77 10.93
N ALA A 76 -14.66 -5.50 11.35
CA ALA A 76 -14.37 -5.16 12.74
C ALA A 76 -15.11 -3.90 13.18
N ALA A 77 -15.21 -2.88 12.34
CA ALA A 77 -15.97 -1.67 12.61
C ALA A 77 -17.47 -1.93 12.79
N LEU A 78 -18.04 -2.95 12.14
CA LEU A 78 -19.46 -3.31 12.29
C LEU A 78 -19.75 -4.19 13.51
N VAL A 79 -18.78 -5.02 13.92
CA VAL A 79 -18.99 -6.04 14.97
C VAL A 79 -18.52 -5.58 16.35
N PHE A 80 -17.42 -4.82 16.40
CA PHE A 80 -16.80 -4.39 17.65
C PHE A 80 -17.16 -2.94 17.98
N SER A 81 -17.08 -2.59 19.26
CA SER A 81 -17.35 -1.25 19.77
C SER A 81 -16.42 -0.90 20.93
N GLY A 82 -16.40 0.37 21.32
CA GLY A 82 -15.61 0.83 22.46
C GLY A 82 -14.10 0.69 22.26
N THR A 83 -13.40 0.45 23.37
CA THR A 83 -11.93 0.37 23.41
C THR A 83 -11.37 -0.76 22.54
N ALA A 84 -12.07 -1.87 22.41
CA ALA A 84 -11.66 -2.98 21.56
C ALA A 84 -11.57 -2.55 20.09
N LEU A 85 -12.57 -1.81 19.61
CA LEU A 85 -12.57 -1.27 18.25
C LEU A 85 -11.40 -0.29 18.03
N THR A 86 -11.12 0.59 19.00
CA THR A 86 -10.01 1.55 18.91
C THR A 86 -8.68 0.83 18.66
N TRP A 87 -8.39 -0.22 19.45
CA TRP A 87 -7.15 -0.97 19.29
C TRP A 87 -7.11 -1.81 18.01
N LEU A 88 -8.24 -2.36 17.57
CA LEU A 88 -8.33 -3.09 16.31
C LEU A 88 -8.08 -2.16 15.12
N VAL A 89 -8.73 -0.99 15.09
CA VAL A 89 -8.53 0.02 14.04
C VAL A 89 -7.09 0.52 14.03
N PHE A 90 -6.49 0.75 15.19
CA PHE A 90 -5.09 1.17 15.28
C PHE A 90 -4.14 0.10 14.74
N ALA A 91 -4.30 -1.16 15.18
CA ALA A 91 -3.47 -2.27 14.70
C ALA A 91 -3.59 -2.48 13.18
N ASP A 92 -4.81 -2.39 12.66
CA ASP A 92 -5.07 -2.53 11.23
C ASP A 92 -4.51 -1.35 10.42
N ALA A 93 -4.60 -0.13 10.93
CA ALA A 93 -3.99 1.05 10.33
C ALA A 93 -2.47 0.92 10.20
N ILE A 94 -1.80 0.38 11.23
CA ILE A 94 -0.36 0.08 11.20
C ILE A 94 -0.07 -1.02 10.16
N LEU A 95 -0.89 -2.06 10.10
CA LEU A 95 -0.73 -3.15 9.13
C LEU A 95 -0.85 -2.65 7.68
N VAL A 96 -1.89 -1.87 7.38
CA VAL A 96 -2.09 -1.28 6.04
C VAL A 96 -0.92 -0.36 5.67
N GLY A 97 -0.48 0.50 6.60
CA GLY A 97 0.67 1.38 6.39
C GLY A 97 1.97 0.60 6.15
N ALA A 98 2.22 -0.46 6.92
CA ALA A 98 3.40 -1.31 6.76
C ALA A 98 3.39 -2.07 5.42
N LEU A 99 2.25 -2.60 4.99
CA LEU A 99 2.10 -3.27 3.69
C LEU A 99 2.34 -2.29 2.53
N ALA A 100 1.78 -1.08 2.60
CA ALA A 100 2.00 -0.05 1.59
C ALA A 100 3.47 0.38 1.52
N LEU A 101 4.13 0.54 2.67
CA LEU A 101 5.55 0.87 2.74
C LEU A 101 6.42 -0.26 2.18
N ALA A 102 6.11 -1.51 2.50
CA ALA A 102 6.82 -2.67 1.96
C ALA A 102 6.70 -2.76 0.43
N ASP A 103 5.52 -2.47 -0.14
CA ASP A 103 5.33 -2.48 -1.59
C ASP A 103 6.08 -1.31 -2.27
N LEU A 104 6.11 -0.13 -1.65
CA LEU A 104 6.92 1.01 -2.12
C LEU A 104 8.42 0.68 -2.13
N THR A 105 8.96 0.14 -1.04
CA THR A 105 10.39 -0.22 -0.94
C THR A 105 10.77 -1.33 -1.92
N ALA A 106 9.92 -2.33 -2.10
CA ALA A 106 10.13 -3.38 -3.09
C ALA A 106 10.13 -2.83 -4.53
N HIS A 107 9.32 -1.81 -4.80
CA HIS A 107 9.29 -1.15 -6.10
C HIS A 107 10.57 -0.37 -6.38
N GLU A 108 11.06 0.40 -5.43
CA GLU A 108 12.32 1.14 -5.56
C GLU A 108 13.50 0.21 -5.78
N ALA A 109 13.64 -0.83 -4.97
CA ALA A 109 14.70 -1.83 -5.11
C ALA A 109 14.68 -2.53 -6.46
N SER A 110 13.51 -2.84 -7.01
CA SER A 110 13.39 -3.45 -8.34
C SER A 110 13.77 -2.50 -9.46
N THR A 111 13.46 -1.21 -9.33
CA THR A 111 13.80 -0.18 -10.31
C THR A 111 15.30 0.08 -10.36
N GLU A 112 15.94 0.16 -9.20
CA GLU A 112 17.40 0.35 -9.06
C GLU A 112 18.18 -0.81 -9.68
N ASN A 113 17.74 -2.05 -9.45
CA ASN A 113 18.35 -3.23 -10.07
C ASN A 113 18.28 -3.22 -11.60
N VAL A 114 17.18 -2.77 -12.19
CA VAL A 114 17.03 -2.68 -13.65
C VAL A 114 17.97 -1.61 -14.22
N VAL A 115 18.07 -0.45 -13.60
CA VAL A 115 18.97 0.63 -14.01
C VAL A 115 20.43 0.17 -13.98
N HIS A 116 20.82 -0.49 -12.89
CA HIS A 116 22.19 -1.00 -12.74
C HIS A 116 22.54 -2.07 -13.82
N GLN A 117 21.63 -2.97 -14.14
CA GLN A 117 21.81 -3.97 -15.19
C GLN A 117 21.98 -3.32 -16.57
N LEU A 118 21.22 -2.28 -16.89
CA LEU A 118 21.33 -1.56 -18.16
C LEU A 118 22.66 -0.84 -18.27
N GLU A 119 23.16 -0.23 -17.21
CA GLU A 119 24.43 0.48 -17.18
C GLU A 119 25.62 -0.50 -17.39
N VAL A 120 25.56 -1.69 -16.79
CA VAL A 120 26.56 -2.74 -17.00
C VAL A 120 26.55 -3.26 -18.44
N LEU A 121 25.39 -3.42 -19.05
CA LEU A 121 25.26 -3.87 -20.43
C LEU A 121 25.80 -2.82 -21.44
N ASP A 122 25.52 -1.55 -21.21
CA ASP A 122 26.02 -0.46 -22.04
C ASP A 122 27.55 -0.33 -21.91
N GLY A 123 28.09 -0.44 -20.71
CA GLY A 123 29.53 -0.45 -20.48
C GLY A 123 30.24 -1.62 -21.19
N ALA A 124 29.66 -2.81 -21.14
CA ALA A 124 30.19 -4.00 -21.83
C ALA A 124 30.14 -3.87 -23.36
N ALA A 125 29.08 -3.25 -23.91
CA ALA A 125 28.93 -3.01 -25.33
C ALA A 125 29.91 -1.95 -25.83
N ALA A 126 30.18 -0.89 -25.05
CA ALA A 126 31.16 0.13 -25.34
C ALA A 126 32.59 -0.43 -25.33
N GLY A 127 32.94 -1.28 -24.37
CA GLY A 127 34.22 -1.97 -24.27
C GLY A 127 34.51 -2.86 -25.49
N LYS A 128 33.50 -3.60 -25.99
CA LYS A 128 33.63 -4.42 -27.21
C LYS A 128 33.88 -3.58 -28.46
N ARG A 129 33.30 -2.40 -28.59
CA ARG A 129 33.51 -1.48 -29.75
C ARG A 129 34.89 -0.85 -29.77
N LEU A 130 35.51 -0.68 -28.60
CA LEU A 130 36.86 -0.13 -28.48
C LEU A 130 37.96 -1.19 -28.74
N ALA A 131 37.61 -2.47 -28.62
CA ALA A 131 38.55 -3.58 -28.83
C ALA A 131 38.53 -4.19 -30.23
N ALA A 132 37.66 -3.70 -31.13
CA ALA A 132 37.54 -4.10 -32.53
C ALA A 132 38.11 -3.03 -33.46
#